data_e53a43f4fd8bba158eb9fc1e49e5cfad
#
_entry.id   e53a43f4fd8bba158eb9fc1e49e5cfad
#
_cell.length_a   1.000
_cell.length_b   1.000
_cell.length_c   1.000
_cell.angle_alpha   90.00
_cell.angle_beta   90.00
_cell.angle_gamma   90.00
#
_symmetry.space_group_name_H-M   'P 1'
#
loop_
_entity.id
_entity.type
_entity.pdbx_description
1 polymer ?
#
loop_
_entity_poly.entity_id
_entity_poly.type
_entity_poly.pdbx_seq_one_letter_code
_entity_poly.pdbx_strand_id
1 'polypeptide(L)'
;MNDKLEDLINLLDIERIEKNLFRGESPSDRWQRVFGGQVIGQALVAASRTVENRICHSLHAYFLRAGDPKVPILYEVDRARDGRSFTSRRVVAVQHGKKIFNMSASFQIEEEGLNHQDQMPKVKSFEDLPSEHQLRKKIIDKLPDEYKDSFNKEWPVEVRPIDPVELMLSLIHISEPTRQEAISYAVFCLK
;
A
#
# COMPACT_ATOMS: atom_id res chain seq x y z
N MET A 1 -6.17 -18.19 11.03
CA MET A 1 -5.52 -17.03 10.36
C MET A 1 -6.40 -15.83 10.65
N ASN A 2 -5.87 -14.65 10.81
CA ASN A 2 -6.72 -13.48 11.12
C ASN A 2 -7.54 -13.15 9.87
N ASP A 3 -8.87 -13.10 9.97
CA ASP A 3 -9.80 -12.85 8.84
C ASP A 3 -9.41 -11.60 8.02
N LYS A 4 -8.84 -10.57 8.69
CA LYS A 4 -8.39 -9.34 8.03
C LYS A 4 -7.14 -9.52 7.15
N LEU A 5 -6.25 -10.43 7.54
CA LEU A 5 -5.08 -10.77 6.73
C LEU A 5 -5.52 -11.56 5.49
N GLU A 6 -6.46 -12.46 5.64
CA GLU A 6 -7.03 -13.24 4.54
C GLU A 6 -7.75 -12.34 3.54
N ASP A 7 -8.55 -11.39 4.03
CA ASP A 7 -9.18 -10.34 3.19
C ASP A 7 -8.14 -9.56 2.39
N LEU A 8 -6.99 -9.19 3.00
CA LEU A 8 -5.91 -8.47 2.31
C LEU A 8 -5.25 -9.33 1.25
N ILE A 9 -4.96 -10.60 1.56
CA ILE A 9 -4.35 -11.53 0.61
C ILE A 9 -5.28 -11.72 -0.59
N ASN A 10 -6.57 -11.95 -0.36
CA ASN A 10 -7.57 -12.10 -1.42
C ASN A 10 -7.71 -10.82 -2.26
N LEU A 11 -7.63 -9.64 -1.64
CA LEU A 11 -7.65 -8.36 -2.35
C LEU A 11 -6.45 -8.18 -3.27
N LEU A 12 -5.29 -8.70 -2.89
CA LEU A 12 -4.06 -8.63 -3.68
C LEU A 12 -3.96 -9.76 -4.72
N ASP A 13 -4.75 -10.83 -4.57
CA ASP A 13 -4.80 -11.93 -5.53
C ASP A 13 -5.67 -11.58 -6.74
N ILE A 14 -5.15 -10.67 -7.57
CA ILE A 14 -5.84 -10.14 -8.75
C ILE A 14 -6.02 -11.19 -9.84
N GLU A 15 -7.12 -11.10 -10.57
CA GLU A 15 -7.44 -11.98 -11.69
C GLU A 15 -6.53 -11.70 -12.90
N ARG A 16 -6.02 -12.75 -13.51
CA ARG A 16 -5.32 -12.64 -14.80
C ARG A 16 -6.32 -12.78 -15.94
N ILE A 17 -6.51 -11.73 -16.72
CA ILE A 17 -7.39 -11.73 -17.90
C ILE A 17 -6.63 -12.21 -19.14
N GLU A 18 -5.38 -11.73 -19.32
CA GLU A 18 -4.52 -12.05 -20.44
C GLU A 18 -3.05 -12.03 -19.98
N LYS A 19 -2.12 -12.41 -20.85
CA LYS A 19 -0.68 -12.52 -20.57
C LYS A 19 -0.10 -11.32 -19.80
N ASN A 20 -0.54 -10.12 -20.15
CA ASN A 20 -0.06 -8.86 -19.58
C ASN A 20 -1.21 -7.97 -19.07
N LEU A 21 -2.42 -8.52 -18.90
CA LEU A 21 -3.60 -7.79 -18.46
C LEU A 21 -4.19 -8.49 -17.23
N PHE A 22 -4.41 -7.70 -16.18
CA PHE A 22 -4.96 -8.18 -14.92
C PHE A 22 -6.12 -7.31 -14.48
N ARG A 23 -7.02 -7.87 -13.67
CA ARG A 23 -8.15 -7.19 -13.07
C ARG A 23 -8.08 -7.28 -11.55
N GLY A 24 -8.10 -6.14 -10.87
CA GLY A 24 -8.22 -6.05 -9.43
C GLY A 24 -9.54 -5.43 -9.02
N GLU A 25 -10.11 -5.92 -7.93
CA GLU A 25 -11.31 -5.36 -7.33
C GLU A 25 -10.97 -4.49 -6.12
N SER A 26 -11.91 -3.65 -5.70
CA SER A 26 -11.78 -2.79 -4.53
C SER A 26 -12.95 -3.02 -3.57
N PRO A 27 -12.73 -2.98 -2.25
CA PRO A 27 -13.84 -2.97 -1.30
C PRO A 27 -14.68 -1.70 -1.51
N SER A 28 -15.97 -1.88 -1.79
CA SER A 28 -16.88 -0.77 -2.09
C SER A 28 -17.45 -0.08 -0.84
N ASP A 29 -17.27 -0.71 0.33
CA ASP A 29 -17.89 -0.32 1.60
C ASP A 29 -17.05 0.63 2.46
N ARG A 30 -15.81 0.94 2.05
CA ARG A 30 -14.83 1.57 2.95
C ARG A 30 -14.52 3.03 2.62
N TRP A 31 -14.49 3.41 1.34
CA TRP A 31 -13.95 4.71 0.92
C TRP A 31 -14.70 5.29 -0.26
N GLN A 32 -14.75 6.62 -0.33
CA GLN A 32 -15.22 7.32 -1.54
C GLN A 32 -14.25 7.19 -2.72
N ARG A 33 -13.00 6.78 -2.46
CA ARG A 33 -11.93 6.61 -3.45
C ARG A 33 -11.14 5.36 -3.13
N VAL A 34 -10.57 4.72 -4.15
CA VAL A 34 -9.68 3.57 -3.96
C VAL A 34 -8.45 3.97 -3.13
N PHE A 35 -8.07 3.13 -2.18
CA PHE A 35 -6.87 3.33 -1.38
C PHE A 35 -5.61 3.17 -2.23
N GLY A 36 -4.71 4.16 -2.18
CA GLY A 36 -3.49 4.15 -3.01
C GLY A 36 -2.57 2.97 -2.76
N GLY A 37 -2.42 2.53 -1.50
CA GLY A 37 -1.62 1.36 -1.16
C GLY A 37 -2.14 0.06 -1.79
N GLN A 38 -3.46 -0.10 -1.93
CA GLN A 38 -4.06 -1.20 -2.66
C GLN A 38 -3.67 -1.16 -4.14
N VAL A 39 -3.75 0.00 -4.78
CA VAL A 39 -3.41 0.16 -6.22
C VAL A 39 -1.94 -0.19 -6.47
N ILE A 40 -1.02 0.28 -5.60
CA ILE A 40 0.40 -0.07 -5.69
C ILE A 40 0.60 -1.58 -5.49
N GLY A 41 -0.02 -2.17 -4.47
CA GLY A 41 0.10 -3.59 -4.17
C GLY A 41 -0.38 -4.47 -5.33
N GLN A 42 -1.58 -4.19 -5.85
CA GLN A 42 -2.13 -4.91 -7.01
C GLN A 42 -1.28 -4.72 -8.28
N ALA A 43 -0.77 -3.49 -8.53
CA ALA A 43 0.12 -3.22 -9.66
C ALA A 43 1.45 -3.99 -9.53
N LEU A 44 2.01 -4.08 -8.31
CA LEU A 44 3.22 -4.85 -8.06
C LEU A 44 2.98 -6.35 -8.25
N VAL A 45 1.85 -6.88 -7.79
CA VAL A 45 1.45 -8.27 -8.04
C VAL A 45 1.30 -8.53 -9.54
N ALA A 46 0.65 -7.62 -10.29
CA ALA A 46 0.55 -7.73 -11.75
C ALA A 46 1.93 -7.81 -12.42
N ALA A 47 2.84 -6.90 -12.03
CA ALA A 47 4.22 -6.90 -12.55
C ALA A 47 4.94 -8.20 -12.20
N SER A 48 4.90 -8.63 -10.94
CA SER A 48 5.58 -9.83 -10.43
C SER A 48 5.12 -11.10 -11.13
N ARG A 49 3.83 -11.23 -11.47
CA ARG A 49 3.28 -12.37 -12.21
C ARG A 49 3.76 -12.49 -13.67
N THR A 50 4.49 -11.48 -14.15
CA THR A 50 5.14 -11.49 -15.47
C THR A 50 6.64 -11.74 -15.41
N VAL A 51 7.19 -11.97 -14.23
CA VAL A 51 8.63 -12.17 -13.97
C VAL A 51 8.85 -13.51 -13.29
N GLU A 52 9.93 -14.19 -13.62
CA GLU A 52 10.31 -15.47 -13.04
C GLU A 52 11.64 -15.36 -12.31
N ASN A 53 11.75 -15.99 -11.14
CA ASN A 53 12.99 -16.13 -10.35
C ASN A 53 13.73 -14.80 -10.11
N ARG A 54 13.00 -13.72 -9.89
CA ARG A 54 13.53 -12.40 -9.56
C ARG A 54 12.68 -11.72 -8.51
N ILE A 55 13.31 -10.93 -7.65
CA ILE A 55 12.66 -10.14 -6.62
C ILE A 55 12.60 -8.66 -7.05
N CYS A 56 11.53 -7.98 -6.71
CA CYS A 56 11.44 -6.54 -6.89
C CYS A 56 12.37 -5.85 -5.90
N HIS A 57 13.30 -5.04 -6.40
CA HIS A 57 14.22 -4.28 -5.55
C HIS A 57 13.96 -2.77 -5.59
N SER A 58 13.20 -2.29 -6.58
CA SER A 58 12.83 -0.88 -6.65
C SER A 58 11.54 -0.68 -7.42
N LEU A 59 10.75 0.30 -7.00
CA LEU A 59 9.59 0.77 -7.75
C LEU A 59 9.43 2.28 -7.60
N HIS A 60 8.85 2.91 -8.63
CA HIS A 60 8.45 4.30 -8.62
C HIS A 60 7.08 4.45 -9.26
N ALA A 61 6.19 5.22 -8.65
CA ALA A 61 4.81 5.29 -9.07
C ALA A 61 4.22 6.71 -8.99
N TYR A 62 3.25 6.99 -9.85
CA TYR A 62 2.47 8.23 -9.85
C TYR A 62 0.98 7.95 -9.83
N PHE A 63 0.28 8.57 -8.90
CA PHE A 63 -1.17 8.66 -8.90
C PHE A 63 -1.61 9.81 -9.78
N LEU A 64 -2.39 9.50 -10.80
CA LEU A 64 -2.82 10.49 -11.79
C LEU A 64 -4.25 10.98 -11.52
N ARG A 65 -5.12 10.09 -11.04
CA ARG A 65 -6.54 10.37 -10.76
C ARG A 65 -7.02 9.50 -9.61
N ALA A 66 -8.08 9.96 -8.93
CA ALA A 66 -8.78 9.16 -7.94
C ALA A 66 -9.43 7.95 -8.61
N GLY A 67 -9.25 6.76 -8.02
CA GLY A 67 -9.93 5.54 -8.44
C GLY A 67 -11.34 5.44 -7.84
N ASP A 68 -12.26 4.84 -8.61
CA ASP A 68 -13.63 4.54 -8.20
C ASP A 68 -13.67 3.13 -7.58
N PRO A 69 -14.05 2.98 -6.29
CA PRO A 69 -14.09 1.67 -5.65
C PRO A 69 -15.20 0.76 -6.16
N LYS A 70 -16.17 1.29 -6.91
CA LYS A 70 -17.30 0.53 -7.45
C LYS A 70 -16.98 -0.19 -8.76
N VAL A 71 -15.84 0.12 -9.36
CA VAL A 71 -15.44 -0.40 -10.67
C VAL A 71 -14.10 -1.09 -10.55
N PRO A 72 -13.92 -2.31 -11.13
CA PRO A 72 -12.65 -2.98 -11.17
C PRO A 72 -11.56 -2.13 -11.82
N ILE A 73 -10.32 -2.33 -11.39
CA ILE A 73 -9.15 -1.69 -11.97
C ILE A 73 -8.48 -2.67 -12.94
N LEU A 74 -8.23 -2.22 -14.16
CA LEU A 74 -7.43 -2.96 -15.12
C LEU A 74 -5.98 -2.53 -15.03
N TYR A 75 -5.07 -3.51 -14.91
CA TYR A 75 -3.63 -3.33 -14.84
C TYR A 75 -3.00 -3.88 -16.12
N GLU A 76 -2.49 -2.97 -16.94
CA GLU A 76 -1.74 -3.29 -18.16
C GLU A 76 -0.26 -3.33 -17.84
N VAL A 77 0.41 -4.46 -18.07
CA VAL A 77 1.84 -4.65 -17.81
C VAL A 77 2.61 -4.60 -19.13
N ASP A 78 3.48 -3.62 -19.25
CA ASP A 78 4.48 -3.56 -20.31
C ASP A 78 5.78 -4.24 -19.85
N ARG A 79 6.23 -5.26 -20.59
CA ARG A 79 7.52 -5.95 -20.39
C ARG A 79 8.63 -5.16 -21.03
N ALA A 80 8.95 -4.01 -20.44
CA ALA A 80 9.89 -3.05 -21.02
C ALA A 80 11.28 -3.67 -21.29
N ARG A 81 11.76 -4.58 -20.43
CA ARG A 81 13.02 -5.28 -20.61
C ARG A 81 13.09 -6.58 -19.82
N ASP A 82 13.60 -7.62 -20.45
CA ASP A 82 14.07 -8.85 -19.82
C ASP A 82 15.57 -9.01 -20.06
N GLY A 83 16.38 -8.57 -19.09
CA GLY A 83 17.84 -8.68 -19.12
C GLY A 83 18.33 -9.92 -18.37
N ARG A 84 19.64 -10.13 -18.36
CA ARG A 84 20.27 -11.28 -17.68
C ARG A 84 20.10 -11.18 -16.16
N SER A 85 20.52 -10.08 -15.53
CA SER A 85 20.41 -9.85 -14.08
C SER A 85 19.18 -9.03 -13.70
N PHE A 86 18.76 -8.07 -14.54
CA PHE A 86 17.66 -7.16 -14.28
C PHE A 86 16.51 -7.31 -15.27
N THR A 87 15.30 -7.15 -14.76
CA THR A 87 14.06 -7.12 -15.52
C THR A 87 13.27 -5.87 -15.15
N SER A 88 12.75 -5.16 -16.13
CA SER A 88 11.95 -3.95 -15.90
C SER A 88 10.52 -4.15 -16.38
N ARG A 89 9.58 -3.68 -15.58
CA ARG A 89 8.14 -3.69 -15.88
C ARG A 89 7.57 -2.29 -15.70
N ARG A 90 6.70 -1.92 -16.61
CA ARG A 90 5.84 -0.75 -16.46
C ARG A 90 4.40 -1.20 -16.32
N VAL A 91 3.69 -0.67 -15.35
CA VAL A 91 2.28 -0.98 -15.13
C VAL A 91 1.46 0.29 -15.24
N VAL A 92 0.36 0.22 -15.96
CA VAL A 92 -0.64 1.29 -16.06
C VAL A 92 -1.94 0.77 -15.52
N ALA A 93 -2.52 1.47 -14.53
CA ALA A 93 -3.86 1.15 -14.03
C ALA A 93 -4.90 2.04 -14.72
N VAL A 94 -5.98 1.42 -15.19
CA VAL A 94 -7.03 2.06 -15.99
C VAL A 94 -8.40 1.81 -15.37
N GLN A 95 -9.22 2.86 -15.30
CA GLN A 95 -10.66 2.79 -15.03
C GLN A 95 -11.41 3.76 -15.93
N HIS A 96 -12.62 3.42 -16.36
CA HIS A 96 -13.46 4.25 -17.25
C HIS A 96 -12.69 4.75 -18.49
N GLY A 97 -11.79 3.93 -19.05
CA GLY A 97 -10.95 4.29 -20.18
C GLY A 97 -9.86 5.34 -19.88
N LYS A 98 -9.65 5.71 -18.61
CA LYS A 98 -8.67 6.72 -18.19
C LYS A 98 -7.58 6.09 -17.32
N LYS A 99 -6.33 6.49 -17.55
CA LYS A 99 -5.21 6.12 -16.69
C LYS A 99 -5.36 6.81 -15.35
N ILE A 100 -5.44 6.02 -14.26
CA ILE A 100 -5.53 6.51 -12.89
C ILE A 100 -4.20 6.45 -12.15
N PHE A 101 -3.29 5.59 -12.60
CA PHE A 101 -2.02 5.33 -11.96
C PHE A 101 -1.01 4.77 -12.97
N ASN A 102 0.28 5.01 -12.76
CA ASN A 102 1.36 4.32 -13.44
C ASN A 102 2.49 3.98 -12.46
N MET A 103 3.22 2.91 -12.76
CA MET A 103 4.34 2.43 -11.97
C MET A 103 5.43 1.88 -12.90
N SER A 104 6.68 2.12 -12.57
CA SER A 104 7.84 1.40 -13.10
C SER A 104 8.48 0.61 -11.98
N ALA A 105 8.73 -0.68 -12.20
CA ALA A 105 9.35 -1.56 -11.23
C ALA A 105 10.55 -2.27 -11.85
N SER A 106 11.61 -2.44 -11.05
CA SER A 106 12.80 -3.19 -11.41
C SER A 106 12.92 -4.42 -10.53
N PHE A 107 13.24 -5.54 -11.18
CA PHE A 107 13.43 -6.85 -10.56
C PHE A 107 14.84 -7.34 -10.86
N GLN A 108 15.44 -8.04 -9.90
CA GLN A 108 16.77 -8.62 -10.07
C GLN A 108 16.82 -10.07 -9.57
N ILE A 109 17.76 -10.83 -10.10
CA ILE A 109 18.13 -12.13 -9.52
C ILE A 109 18.83 -11.89 -8.19
N GLU A 110 18.76 -12.85 -7.28
CA GLU A 110 19.52 -12.80 -6.05
C GLU A 110 21.00 -13.09 -6.34
N GLU A 111 21.86 -12.15 -5.97
CA GLU A 111 23.31 -12.22 -6.20
C GLU A 111 24.03 -11.91 -4.90
N GLU A 112 25.14 -12.60 -4.63
CA GLU A 112 26.02 -12.25 -3.53
C GLU A 112 26.76 -10.94 -3.84
N GLY A 113 26.90 -10.08 -2.83
CA GLY A 113 27.56 -8.79 -3.01
C GLY A 113 28.03 -8.20 -1.69
N LEU A 114 28.56 -6.98 -1.75
CA LEU A 114 28.92 -6.22 -0.56
C LEU A 114 27.68 -5.85 0.23
N ASN A 115 27.72 -6.16 1.53
CA ASN A 115 26.65 -5.81 2.46
C ASN A 115 27.08 -4.60 3.30
N HIS A 116 26.23 -3.58 3.32
CA HIS A 116 26.36 -2.42 4.19
C HIS A 116 25.00 -2.04 4.78
N GLN A 117 25.00 -1.76 6.06
CA GLN A 117 23.82 -1.26 6.75
C GLN A 117 24.26 -0.25 7.81
N ASP A 118 23.65 0.92 7.81
CA ASP A 118 23.81 1.88 8.89
C ASP A 118 23.18 1.37 10.18
N GLN A 119 23.70 1.87 11.31
CA GLN A 119 23.20 1.47 12.60
C GLN A 119 21.77 1.97 12.82
N MET A 120 20.83 1.06 13.09
CA MET A 120 19.45 1.43 13.37
C MET A 120 19.38 2.36 14.60
N PRO A 121 18.61 3.43 14.56
CA PRO A 121 18.35 4.27 15.73
C PRO A 121 17.85 3.44 16.92
N LYS A 122 18.27 3.80 18.14
CA LYS A 122 17.76 3.15 19.35
C LYS A 122 16.33 3.58 19.60
N VAL A 123 15.40 2.66 19.42
CA VAL A 123 13.96 2.83 19.67
C VAL A 123 13.46 1.74 20.61
N LYS A 124 12.31 1.96 21.25
CA LYS A 124 11.64 0.92 22.03
C LYS A 124 11.23 -0.24 21.13
N SER A 125 11.23 -1.46 21.68
CA SER A 125 10.68 -2.60 20.98
C SER A 125 9.19 -2.38 20.65
N PHE A 126 8.74 -2.86 19.50
CA PHE A 126 7.33 -2.77 19.13
C PHE A 126 6.41 -3.52 20.12
N GLU A 127 6.94 -4.53 20.81
CA GLU A 127 6.21 -5.31 21.82
C GLU A 127 5.84 -4.46 23.04
N ASP A 128 6.68 -3.46 23.38
CA ASP A 128 6.49 -2.55 24.51
C ASP A 128 5.60 -1.33 24.17
N LEU A 129 5.15 -1.22 22.92
CA LEU A 129 4.37 -0.09 22.45
C LEU A 129 2.88 -0.46 22.30
N PRO A 130 1.97 0.43 22.71
CA PRO A 130 0.54 0.22 22.47
C PRO A 130 0.24 0.31 20.96
N SER A 131 -0.68 -0.53 20.47
CA SER A 131 -1.16 -0.42 19.11
C SER A 131 -2.02 0.83 18.91
N GLU A 132 -2.06 1.34 17.68
CA GLU A 132 -2.93 2.47 17.32
C GLU A 132 -4.40 2.17 17.66
N HIS A 133 -4.83 0.92 17.48
CA HIS A 133 -6.18 0.49 17.86
C HIS A 133 -6.44 0.61 19.37
N GLN A 134 -5.46 0.21 20.21
CA GLN A 134 -5.55 0.39 21.67
C GLN A 134 -5.60 1.87 22.06
N LEU A 135 -4.83 2.72 21.36
CA LEU A 135 -4.85 4.16 21.58
C LEU A 135 -6.19 4.79 21.19
N ARG A 136 -6.74 4.38 20.05
CA ARG A 136 -8.06 4.82 19.56
C ARG A 136 -9.18 4.44 20.53
N LYS A 137 -9.16 3.23 21.08
CA LYS A 137 -10.16 2.78 22.07
C LYS A 137 -10.22 3.67 23.31
N LYS A 138 -9.12 4.25 23.74
CA LYS A 138 -9.08 5.15 24.91
C LYS A 138 -9.84 6.47 24.72
N ILE A 139 -10.04 6.88 23.47
CA ILE A 139 -10.68 8.17 23.14
C ILE A 139 -12.04 8.03 22.46
N ILE A 140 -12.45 6.80 22.12
CA ILE A 140 -13.68 6.54 21.35
C ILE A 140 -14.93 7.09 22.02
N ASP A 141 -14.98 7.05 23.36
CA ASP A 141 -16.12 7.56 24.13
C ASP A 141 -16.25 9.08 24.09
N LYS A 142 -15.18 9.78 23.72
CA LYS A 142 -15.13 11.25 23.59
C LYS A 142 -15.48 11.74 22.19
N LEU A 143 -15.66 10.82 21.23
CA LEU A 143 -15.97 11.15 19.84
C LEU A 143 -17.48 11.20 19.60
N PRO A 144 -17.96 12.05 18.68
CA PRO A 144 -19.32 11.98 18.17
C PRO A 144 -19.63 10.59 17.58
N ASP A 145 -20.87 10.14 17.71
CA ASP A 145 -21.28 8.77 17.32
C ASP A 145 -21.00 8.47 15.85
N GLU A 146 -21.09 9.46 14.98
CA GLU A 146 -20.81 9.34 13.53
C GLU A 146 -19.37 8.89 13.20
N TYR A 147 -18.39 9.10 14.12
CA TYR A 147 -16.99 8.71 13.91
C TYR A 147 -16.63 7.40 14.62
N LYS A 148 -17.43 6.92 15.58
CA LYS A 148 -17.10 5.74 16.41
C LYS A 148 -16.87 4.49 15.59
N ASP A 149 -17.72 4.22 14.61
CA ASP A 149 -17.61 3.04 13.75
C ASP A 149 -16.31 3.06 12.92
N SER A 150 -15.94 4.23 12.40
CA SER A 150 -14.70 4.40 11.64
C SER A 150 -13.46 4.22 12.53
N PHE A 151 -13.51 4.72 13.77
CA PHE A 151 -12.41 4.60 14.73
C PHE A 151 -12.24 3.18 15.31
N ASN A 152 -13.31 2.40 15.38
CA ASN A 152 -13.28 1.04 15.90
C ASN A 152 -12.85 0.00 14.84
N LYS A 153 -12.67 0.43 13.59
CA LYS A 153 -12.27 -0.45 12.50
C LYS A 153 -10.85 -1.00 12.71
N GLU A 154 -10.72 -2.32 12.67
CA GLU A 154 -9.43 -3.01 12.65
C GLU A 154 -8.85 -3.05 11.25
N TRP A 155 -7.54 -2.89 11.16
CA TRP A 155 -6.77 -2.94 9.93
C TRP A 155 -5.99 -4.25 9.82
N PRO A 156 -5.71 -4.75 8.62
CA PRO A 156 -4.90 -5.96 8.45
C PRO A 156 -3.44 -5.77 8.86
N VAL A 157 -2.99 -4.51 8.98
CA VAL A 157 -1.64 -4.13 9.42
C VAL A 157 -1.77 -3.42 10.77
N GLU A 158 -1.05 -3.91 11.78
CA GLU A 158 -0.97 -3.28 13.09
C GLU A 158 0.10 -2.18 13.08
N VAL A 159 -0.28 -1.00 13.51
CA VAL A 159 0.62 0.16 13.67
C VAL A 159 0.82 0.43 15.14
N ARG A 160 2.08 0.59 15.57
CA ARG A 160 2.48 0.92 16.95
C ARG A 160 3.38 2.15 16.92
N PRO A 161 2.82 3.34 17.16
CA PRO A 161 3.60 4.58 17.11
C PRO A 161 4.60 4.64 18.28
N ILE A 162 5.85 5.03 17.99
CA ILE A 162 6.89 5.24 18.99
C ILE A 162 6.52 6.45 19.86
N ASP A 163 6.10 7.52 19.22
CA ASP A 163 5.57 8.73 19.84
C ASP A 163 4.10 8.86 19.44
N PRO A 164 3.17 8.42 20.31
CA PRO A 164 1.75 8.57 20.00
C PRO A 164 1.41 10.06 19.98
N VAL A 165 1.15 10.57 18.79
CA VAL A 165 0.58 11.92 18.63
C VAL A 165 -0.76 11.93 19.37
N GLU A 166 -1.03 12.96 20.17
CA GLU A 166 -2.35 13.14 20.75
C GLU A 166 -3.37 13.20 19.61
N LEU A 167 -4.11 12.11 19.43
CA LEU A 167 -5.09 11.95 18.36
C LEU A 167 -6.13 13.08 18.32
N MET A 168 -6.38 13.72 19.46
CA MET A 168 -7.23 14.92 19.56
C MET A 168 -6.63 16.14 18.85
N LEU A 169 -5.31 16.34 18.94
CA LEU A 169 -4.64 17.43 18.24
C LEU A 169 -4.61 17.21 16.72
N SER A 170 -4.50 15.95 16.29
CA SER A 170 -4.57 15.59 14.86
C SER A 170 -5.92 15.93 14.24
N LEU A 171 -7.02 15.76 14.94
CA LEU A 171 -8.37 16.10 14.45
C LEU A 171 -8.59 17.60 14.31
N ILE A 172 -7.93 18.43 15.13
CA ILE A 172 -8.02 19.90 15.07
C ILE A 172 -7.14 20.46 13.94
N HIS A 173 -6.04 19.76 13.58
CA HIS A 173 -5.08 20.19 12.56
C HIS A 173 -5.35 19.62 11.14
N ILE A 174 -6.43 18.87 10.94
CA ILE A 174 -6.84 18.36 9.61
C ILE A 174 -7.28 19.51 8.66
N SER A 175 -7.46 20.73 9.16
CA SER A 175 -7.90 21.88 8.37
C SER A 175 -6.79 22.63 7.61
N GLU A 176 -5.52 22.23 7.71
CA GLU A 176 -4.43 22.91 6.99
C GLU A 176 -4.06 22.19 5.70
N PRO A 177 -4.26 22.80 4.51
CA PRO A 177 -3.99 22.19 3.21
C PRO A 177 -2.50 21.95 2.91
N THR A 178 -1.59 22.43 3.76
CA THR A 178 -0.13 22.35 3.56
C THR A 178 0.54 21.06 4.02
N ARG A 179 -0.19 20.13 4.65
CA ARG A 179 0.38 18.86 5.16
C ARG A 179 0.31 17.68 4.19
N GLN A 180 -0.07 17.89 2.95
CA GLN A 180 -0.15 16.84 1.94
C GLN A 180 1.23 16.37 1.42
N GLU A 181 2.30 17.07 1.77
CA GLU A 181 3.66 16.75 1.31
C GLU A 181 4.39 15.68 2.14
N ALA A 182 3.90 15.30 3.31
CA ALA A 182 4.62 14.43 4.25
C ALA A 182 4.35 12.92 4.05
N ILE A 183 3.57 12.49 3.06
CA ILE A 183 3.19 11.08 2.87
C ILE A 183 4.10 10.35 1.86
N SER A 184 5.17 10.95 1.40
CA SER A 184 5.91 10.50 0.21
C SER A 184 6.99 9.45 0.44
N TYR A 185 7.27 8.99 1.64
CA TYR A 185 8.36 8.03 1.88
C TYR A 185 7.93 6.85 2.76
N ALA A 186 7.13 5.95 2.21
CA ALA A 186 7.04 4.60 2.73
C ALA A 186 7.95 3.69 1.88
N VAL A 187 9.16 3.44 2.33
CA VAL A 187 10.00 2.38 1.79
C VAL A 187 9.55 1.08 2.42
N PHE A 188 8.83 0.25 1.68
CA PHE A 188 8.50 -1.10 2.09
C PHE A 188 9.68 -2.02 1.74
N CYS A 189 10.47 -2.40 2.74
CA CYS A 189 11.35 -3.56 2.63
C CYS A 189 10.51 -4.81 2.89
N LEU A 190 10.17 -5.54 1.85
CA LEU A 190 9.67 -6.90 1.95
C LEU A 190 10.88 -7.83 2.10
N LYS A 191 11.00 -8.51 3.24
CA LYS A 191 11.86 -9.68 3.42
C LYS A 191 11.07 -10.93 3.12
#